data_b30848003b2c7f16359a8017f98c2436
#
_entry.id   b30848003b2c7f16359a8017f98c2436
#
_cell.length_a   1.000
_cell.length_b   1.000
_cell.length_c   1.000
_cell.angle_alpha   90.00
_cell.angle_beta   90.00
_cell.angle_gamma   90.00
#
_symmetry.space_group_name_H-M   'P 1'
#
loop_
_entity.id
_entity.type
_entity.pdbx_description
1 polymer ?
#
loop_
_entity_poly.entity_id
_entity_poly.type
_entity_poly.pdbx_seq_one_letter_code
_entity_poly.pdbx_strand_id
1 'polypeptide(L)'
;LPGCSMSDEEALRYARKNFPDGNFCLVRDWIWLDIETTDAQRHALEKTQRQPALIYAHQVVFDSERRWDVGDFVRTSLLHQFSEGFHFRTLNSVYLLLGPGTRKPASADTISCLI
;
A
#
# COMPACT_ATOMS: atom_id res chain seq x y z
N LEU A 1 -2.83 -13.05 -0.46
CA LEU A 1 -3.93 -12.24 0.07
C LEU A 1 -4.94 -11.92 -1.02
N PRO A 2 -6.23 -12.01 -0.73
CA PRO A 2 -7.25 -11.84 -1.79
C PRO A 2 -7.43 -10.39 -2.25
N GLY A 3 -7.13 -9.40 -1.41
CA GLY A 3 -7.40 -8.02 -1.75
C GLY A 3 -8.90 -7.77 -1.97
N CYS A 4 -9.22 -6.86 -2.87
CA CYS A 4 -10.61 -6.51 -3.20
C CYS A 4 -10.93 -6.91 -4.64
N SER A 5 -12.10 -7.52 -4.85
CA SER A 5 -12.52 -8.02 -6.16
C SER A 5 -13.24 -6.99 -7.03
N MET A 6 -13.30 -5.72 -6.63
CA MET A 6 -13.92 -4.67 -7.43
C MET A 6 -13.20 -4.47 -8.76
N SER A 7 -13.94 -4.12 -9.81
CA SER A 7 -13.36 -3.63 -11.05
C SER A 7 -12.71 -2.27 -10.82
N ASP A 8 -11.91 -1.81 -11.79
CA ASP A 8 -11.27 -0.49 -11.69
C ASP A 8 -12.31 0.63 -11.53
N GLU A 9 -13.39 0.57 -12.30
CA GLU A 9 -14.46 1.57 -12.23
C GLU A 9 -15.20 1.56 -10.90
N GLU A 10 -15.52 0.36 -10.39
CA GLU A 10 -16.18 0.22 -9.09
C GLU A 10 -15.30 0.73 -7.97
N ALA A 11 -13.99 0.41 -8.02
CA ALA A 11 -13.03 0.85 -7.05
C ALA A 11 -12.87 2.36 -7.03
N LEU A 12 -12.89 2.99 -8.20
CA LEU A 12 -12.80 4.45 -8.30
C LEU A 12 -14.04 5.13 -7.71
N ARG A 13 -15.23 4.61 -7.99
CA ARG A 13 -16.46 5.11 -7.36
C ARG A 13 -16.43 4.95 -5.85
N TYR A 14 -16.00 3.78 -5.39
CA TYR A 14 -15.84 3.49 -3.96
C TYR A 14 -14.91 4.49 -3.31
N ALA A 15 -13.74 4.71 -3.91
CA ALA A 15 -12.73 5.59 -3.37
C ALA A 15 -13.22 7.05 -3.30
N ARG A 16 -13.87 7.53 -4.34
CA ARG A 16 -14.41 8.89 -4.36
C ARG A 16 -15.50 9.10 -3.31
N LYS A 17 -16.28 8.06 -3.04
CA LYS A 17 -17.34 8.11 -2.03
C LYS A 17 -16.76 8.09 -0.60
N ASN A 18 -15.76 7.26 -0.36
CA ASN A 18 -15.20 7.05 0.98
C ASN A 18 -14.04 7.98 1.32
N PHE A 19 -13.39 8.53 0.30
CA PHE A 19 -12.26 9.46 0.45
C PHE A 19 -12.49 10.70 -0.42
N PRO A 20 -13.55 11.48 -0.11
CA PRO A 20 -13.96 12.61 -0.97
C PRO A 20 -12.91 13.71 -1.07
N ASP A 21 -12.01 13.82 -0.06
CA ASP A 21 -10.94 14.79 -0.07
C ASP A 21 -9.73 14.34 -0.90
N GLY A 22 -9.80 13.16 -1.50
CA GLY A 22 -8.69 12.57 -2.25
C GLY A 22 -7.70 11.83 -1.36
N ASN A 23 -6.43 11.86 -1.75
CA ASN A 23 -5.33 11.21 -1.03
C ASN A 23 -5.44 9.69 -1.00
N PHE A 24 -5.87 9.10 -2.11
CA PHE A 24 -5.96 7.66 -2.29
C PHE A 24 -5.28 7.24 -3.59
N CYS A 25 -4.83 6.00 -3.63
CA CYS A 25 -4.23 5.38 -4.81
C CYS A 25 -4.78 3.98 -4.99
N LEU A 26 -5.23 3.65 -6.19
CA LEU A 26 -5.72 2.31 -6.53
C LEU A 26 -4.60 1.54 -7.19
N VAL A 27 -4.29 0.35 -6.68
CA VAL A 27 -3.17 -0.45 -7.18
C VAL A 27 -3.59 -1.90 -7.44
N ARG A 28 -2.90 -2.53 -8.43
CA ARG A 28 -3.04 -3.95 -8.76
C ARG A 28 -1.66 -4.59 -8.86
N ASP A 29 -1.64 -5.92 -8.94
CA ASP A 29 -0.40 -6.70 -9.02
C ASP A 29 0.57 -6.30 -7.91
N TRP A 30 0.06 -6.32 -6.69
CA TRP A 30 0.77 -5.83 -5.52
C TRP A 30 1.39 -6.97 -4.72
N ILE A 31 2.48 -6.62 -4.04
CA ILE A 31 3.18 -7.50 -3.11
C ILE A 31 3.23 -6.77 -1.76
N TRP A 32 2.75 -7.46 -0.72
CA TRP A 32 2.90 -7.00 0.65
C TRP A 32 4.23 -7.53 1.18
N LEU A 33 5.14 -6.63 1.52
CA LEU A 33 6.45 -6.98 2.04
C LEU A 33 6.48 -6.77 3.55
N ASP A 34 6.69 -7.85 4.30
CA ASP A 34 6.93 -7.79 5.74
C ASP A 34 8.43 -7.64 5.96
N ILE A 35 8.85 -6.48 6.45
CA ILE A 35 10.26 -6.15 6.59
C ILE A 35 10.80 -6.78 7.88
N GLU A 36 11.89 -7.53 7.78
CA GLU A 36 12.57 -8.08 8.93
C GLU A 36 13.22 -6.95 9.73
N THR A 37 12.87 -6.88 11.00
CA THR A 37 13.38 -5.85 11.92
C THR A 37 13.80 -6.47 13.23
N THR A 38 14.72 -5.80 13.93
CA THR A 38 14.99 -6.09 15.34
C THR A 38 13.84 -5.58 16.20
N ASP A 39 13.78 -6.05 17.44
CA ASP A 39 12.77 -5.57 18.40
C ASP A 39 12.93 -4.07 18.64
N ALA A 40 14.16 -3.58 18.70
CA ALA A 40 14.44 -2.15 18.86
C ALA A 40 13.91 -1.32 17.67
N GLN A 41 14.13 -1.80 16.45
CA GLN A 41 13.63 -1.15 15.25
C GLN A 41 12.10 -1.14 15.21
N ARG A 42 11.46 -2.26 15.54
CA ARG A 42 10.01 -2.36 15.62
C ARG A 42 9.46 -1.37 16.64
N HIS A 43 10.07 -1.30 17.81
CA HIS A 43 9.67 -0.38 18.88
C HIS A 43 9.75 1.07 18.44
N ALA A 44 10.83 1.43 17.74
CA ALA A 44 10.99 2.78 17.21
C ALA A 44 9.90 3.13 16.18
N LEU A 45 9.50 2.18 15.32
CA LEU A 45 8.42 2.37 14.37
C LEU A 45 7.07 2.55 15.07
N GLU A 46 6.79 1.75 16.10
CA GLU A 46 5.56 1.83 16.88
C GLU A 46 5.37 3.21 17.52
N LYS A 47 6.44 3.82 17.99
CA LYS A 47 6.41 5.17 18.55
C LYS A 47 5.92 6.22 17.56
N THR A 48 6.13 5.99 16.26
CA THR A 48 5.66 6.86 15.19
C THR A 48 4.43 6.32 14.48
N GLN A 49 3.73 5.35 15.11
CA GLN A 49 2.50 4.74 14.61
C GLN A 49 2.70 4.05 13.26
N ARG A 50 3.86 3.44 13.05
CA ARG A 50 4.18 2.70 11.82
C ARG A 50 4.52 1.26 12.14
N GLN A 51 4.33 0.40 11.15
CA GLN A 51 4.61 -1.02 11.22
C GLN A 51 5.61 -1.39 10.11
N PRO A 52 6.43 -2.44 10.29
CA PRO A 52 7.45 -2.82 9.32
C PRO A 52 6.86 -3.57 8.12
N ALA A 53 6.03 -2.90 7.36
CA ALA A 53 5.41 -3.47 6.17
C ALA A 53 5.19 -2.36 5.13
N LEU A 54 5.30 -2.73 3.85
CA LEU A 54 4.99 -1.83 2.76
C LEU A 54 4.42 -2.61 1.59
N ILE A 55 3.84 -1.90 0.63
CA ILE A 55 3.34 -2.47 -0.61
C ILE A 55 4.26 -2.07 -1.75
N TYR A 56 4.61 -3.04 -2.59
CA TYR A 56 5.21 -2.83 -3.89
C TYR A 56 4.18 -3.26 -4.93
N ALA A 57 3.69 -2.34 -5.71
CA ALA A 57 2.67 -2.62 -6.72
C ALA A 57 3.23 -2.37 -8.12
N HIS A 58 2.98 -3.29 -9.03
CA HIS A 58 3.46 -3.17 -10.41
C HIS A 58 2.57 -2.27 -11.26
N GLN A 59 1.36 -1.98 -10.81
CA GLN A 59 0.41 -1.21 -11.61
C GLN A 59 -0.37 -0.23 -10.74
N VAL A 60 -0.22 1.05 -11.04
CA VAL A 60 -1.11 2.10 -10.53
C VAL A 60 -2.33 2.16 -11.45
N VAL A 61 -3.50 1.97 -10.89
CA VAL A 61 -4.77 2.10 -11.61
C VAL A 61 -5.21 3.55 -11.63
N PHE A 62 -5.08 4.25 -10.52
CA PHE A 62 -5.42 5.66 -10.40
C PHE A 62 -4.79 6.22 -9.12
N ASP A 63 -4.20 7.40 -9.21
CA ASP A 63 -3.72 8.15 -8.04
C ASP A 63 -4.41 9.50 -7.97
N SER A 64 -5.14 9.76 -6.89
CA SER A 64 -5.90 11.00 -6.73
C SER A 64 -5.01 12.25 -6.69
N GLU A 65 -3.78 12.11 -6.21
CA GLU A 65 -2.82 13.21 -6.10
C GLU A 65 -1.88 13.30 -7.30
N ARG A 66 -2.05 12.43 -8.29
CA ARG A 66 -1.25 12.39 -9.52
C ARG A 66 0.26 12.30 -9.30
N ARG A 67 0.66 11.62 -8.23
CA ARG A 67 2.08 11.35 -7.95
C ARG A 67 2.65 10.34 -8.92
N TRP A 68 1.82 9.43 -9.40
CA TRP A 68 2.16 8.40 -10.38
C TRP A 68 1.11 8.36 -11.48
N ASP A 69 1.55 8.00 -12.69
CA ASP A 69 0.66 7.83 -13.82
C ASP A 69 0.05 6.42 -13.83
N VAL A 70 -1.07 6.26 -14.52
CA VAL A 70 -1.69 4.96 -14.72
C VAL A 70 -0.70 4.02 -15.40
N GLY A 71 -0.52 2.82 -14.84
CA GLY A 71 0.42 1.84 -15.33
C GLY A 71 1.80 1.88 -14.69
N ASP A 72 2.13 2.93 -13.93
CA ASP A 72 3.38 3.01 -13.20
C ASP A 72 3.44 1.96 -12.09
N PHE A 73 4.65 1.64 -11.64
CA PHE A 73 4.83 0.89 -10.40
C PHE A 73 5.03 1.88 -9.24
N VAL A 74 4.74 1.41 -8.03
CA VAL A 74 4.89 2.23 -6.82
C VAL A 74 5.37 1.38 -5.65
N ARG A 75 6.22 1.97 -4.81
CA ARG A 75 6.57 1.46 -3.50
C ARG A 75 6.01 2.42 -2.46
N THR A 76 5.15 1.93 -1.58
CA THR A 76 4.53 2.78 -0.56
C THR A 76 5.48 3.10 0.59
N SER A 77 5.11 4.08 1.40
CA SER A 77 5.70 4.25 2.72
C SER A 77 5.25 3.11 3.64
N LEU A 78 5.79 3.07 4.85
CA LEU A 78 5.46 2.02 5.80
C LEU A 78 4.01 2.09 6.27
N LEU A 79 3.46 0.94 6.58
CA LEU A 79 2.09 0.77 7.04
C LEU A 79 1.83 1.53 8.33
N HIS A 80 0.74 2.28 8.37
CA HIS A 80 0.17 2.85 9.57
C HIS A 80 -0.99 1.99 10.08
N GLN A 81 -1.98 1.70 9.23
CA GLN A 81 -3.15 0.92 9.60
C GLN A 81 -3.70 0.18 8.38
N PHE A 82 -4.03 -1.10 8.58
CA PHE A 82 -4.69 -1.91 7.56
C PHE A 82 -6.12 -2.23 8.02
N SER A 83 -7.09 -2.03 7.13
CA SER A 83 -8.50 -2.26 7.44
C SER A 83 -9.28 -2.73 6.22
N GLU A 84 -10.49 -3.21 6.44
CA GLU A 84 -11.43 -3.64 5.40
C GLU A 84 -10.88 -4.73 4.46
N GLY A 85 -9.74 -5.34 4.78
CA GLY A 85 -9.11 -6.35 3.95
C GLY A 85 -8.36 -5.80 2.73
N PHE A 86 -8.42 -4.49 2.45
CA PHE A 86 -7.77 -3.90 1.29
C PHE A 86 -7.38 -2.42 1.44
N HIS A 87 -7.66 -1.78 2.56
CA HIS A 87 -7.23 -0.40 2.85
C HIS A 87 -5.87 -0.42 3.52
N PHE A 88 -4.82 -0.21 2.74
CA PHE A 88 -3.46 -0.08 3.25
C PHE A 88 -3.15 1.40 3.47
N ARG A 89 -3.20 1.84 4.71
CA ARG A 89 -2.95 3.25 5.06
C ARG A 89 -1.51 3.45 5.48
N THR A 90 -0.88 4.45 4.88
CA THR A 90 0.36 5.02 5.39
C THR A 90 0.01 6.28 6.20
N LEU A 91 1.01 6.97 6.73
CA LEU A 91 0.74 8.23 7.42
C LEU A 91 0.21 9.32 6.48
N ASN A 92 0.45 9.20 5.19
CA ASN A 92 0.14 10.24 4.21
C ASN A 92 -1.01 9.90 3.25
N SER A 93 -1.28 8.62 3.02
CA SER A 93 -2.19 8.20 1.95
C SER A 93 -2.87 6.88 2.28
N VAL A 94 -3.93 6.57 1.54
CA VAL A 94 -4.52 5.23 1.55
C VAL A 94 -4.34 4.60 0.18
N TYR A 95 -3.89 3.33 0.19
CA TYR A 95 -3.73 2.51 -1.02
C TYR A 95 -4.77 1.42 -1.00
N LEU A 96 -5.61 1.37 -2.02
CA LEU A 96 -6.62 0.32 -2.14
C LEU A 96 -6.05 -0.83 -2.96
N LEU A 97 -5.94 -1.99 -2.32
CA LEU A 97 -5.31 -3.19 -2.90
C LEU A 97 -6.36 -3.97 -3.69
N LEU A 98 -6.34 -3.82 -5.00
CA LEU A 98 -7.31 -4.43 -5.90
C LEU A 98 -6.80 -5.76 -6.45
N GLY A 99 -7.69 -6.73 -6.52
CA GLY A 99 -7.35 -8.07 -6.99
C GLY A 99 -6.43 -8.83 -6.04
N PRO A 100 -6.05 -10.04 -6.42
CA PRO A 100 -5.17 -10.85 -5.57
C PRO A 100 -3.74 -10.31 -5.57
N GLY A 101 -3.07 -10.47 -4.44
CA GLY A 101 -1.67 -10.12 -4.29
C GLY A 101 -0.92 -11.18 -3.51
N THR A 102 0.37 -10.97 -3.33
CA THR A 102 1.23 -11.87 -2.55
C THR A 102 1.75 -11.15 -1.31
N ARG A 103 2.10 -11.95 -0.30
CA ARG A 103 2.74 -11.47 0.92
C ARG A 103 4.04 -12.23 1.12
N LYS A 104 5.14 -11.49 1.30
CA LYS A 104 6.47 -12.07 1.42
C LYS A 104 7.26 -11.38 2.52
N PRO A 105 8.13 -12.13 3.24
CA PRO A 105 9.12 -11.49 4.08
C PRO A 105 10.21 -10.83 3.21
N ALA A 106 10.80 -9.75 3.70
CA ALA A 106 11.87 -9.06 3.00
C ALA A 106 12.89 -8.51 3.99
N SER A 107 14.17 -8.57 3.62
CA SER A 107 15.22 -7.94 4.40
C SER A 107 15.27 -6.44 4.10
N ALA A 108 15.88 -5.67 5.00
CA ALA A 108 16.11 -4.24 4.77
C ALA A 108 16.93 -4.01 3.50
N ASP A 109 17.91 -4.89 3.23
CA ASP A 109 18.73 -4.81 2.02
C ASP A 109 17.92 -5.00 0.76
N THR A 110 16.95 -5.95 0.76
CA THR A 110 16.05 -6.17 -0.36
C THR A 110 15.22 -4.91 -0.64
N ILE A 111 14.71 -4.26 0.40
CA ILE A 111 13.93 -3.02 0.26
C ILE A 111 14.78 -1.92 -0.36
N SER A 112 16.05 -1.80 0.06
CA SER A 112 16.96 -0.80 -0.50
C SER A 112 17.18 -1.00 -2.00
N CYS A 113 17.16 -2.24 -2.49
CA CYS A 113 17.31 -2.54 -3.91
C CYS A 113 16.08 -2.16 -4.75
N LEU A 114 14.92 -1.95 -4.12
CA LEU A 114 13.69 -1.57 -4.81
C LEU A 114 13.53 -0.06 -5.01
N ILE A 115 14.46 0.71 -4.48
CA ILE A 115 14.41 2.18 -4.54
C ILE A 115 15.00 2.70 -5.85
#